data_03484081fac0071b61a2f6912c2980c5
#
_entry.id   03484081fac0071b61a2f6912c2980c5
#
_cell.length_a   1.000
_cell.length_b   1.000
_cell.length_c   1.000
_cell.angle_alpha   90.00
_cell.angle_beta   90.00
_cell.angle_gamma   90.00
#
_symmetry.space_group_name_H-M   'P 1'
#
loop_
_entity.id
_entity.type
_entity.pdbx_description
1 polymer ?
#
loop_
_entity_poly.entity_id
_entity_poly.type
_entity_poly.pdbx_seq_one_letter_code
_entity_poly.pdbx_strand_id
1 'polypeptide(L)'
;MTEILTLGSVSSVALSYIERCIDDASKAFDLDVKVLRVVIVESRERLSELLDTALGGAGLALQPLSSASHLCVAGRPTIIVVTSELYDKGEAVVRGELLIALAHAKLHGSEEYYAIQVPPVLQRLIEIGVPRHLVMAVLYLVASGVKGYEATKFVIERGYLSDMERLYKFHLRITPEEGASWIMAESDPRVQALLALNAFKALANALPVYSTSTDRELKELFEENLDMIPLDLRLDVERALFDVLPREPQGTFDRIEACLESLSDIVHVALL
;
A
#
# COMPACT_ATOMS: atom_id res chain seq x y z
N MET A 1 -18.18 13.43 15.71
CA MET A 1 -17.25 14.36 15.04
C MET A 1 -15.91 13.66 15.00
N THR A 2 -15.28 13.58 13.85
CA THR A 2 -13.92 13.01 13.68
C THR A 2 -12.94 13.84 14.51
N GLU A 3 -12.01 13.20 15.20
CA GLU A 3 -10.89 13.91 15.84
C GLU A 3 -9.88 14.30 14.77
N ILE A 4 -9.78 15.59 14.47
CA ILE A 4 -8.82 16.13 13.51
C ILE A 4 -7.76 16.93 14.28
N LEU A 5 -6.51 16.52 14.11
CA LEU A 5 -5.33 17.19 14.65
C LEU A 5 -4.54 17.81 13.50
N THR A 6 -4.19 19.08 13.60
CA THR A 6 -3.37 19.77 12.61
C THR A 6 -1.98 20.06 13.16
N LEU A 7 -0.94 19.82 12.38
CA LEU A 7 0.45 20.03 12.74
C LEU A 7 1.15 20.89 11.70
N GLY A 8 1.65 22.05 12.12
CA GLY A 8 2.22 23.06 11.24
C GLY A 8 1.16 24.01 10.66
N SER A 9 1.54 24.73 9.61
CA SER A 9 0.70 25.76 8.97
C SER A 9 -0.14 25.15 7.84
N VAL A 10 -1.26 24.53 8.19
CA VAL A 10 -2.18 23.96 7.20
C VAL A 10 -3.12 25.03 6.66
N SER A 11 -3.20 25.21 5.33
CA SER A 11 -4.12 26.18 4.73
C SER A 11 -5.58 25.79 4.96
N SER A 12 -6.46 26.78 5.17
CA SER A 12 -7.89 26.53 5.34
C SER A 12 -8.54 25.88 4.12
N VAL A 13 -8.01 26.11 2.93
CA VAL A 13 -8.47 25.50 1.67
C VAL A 13 -8.15 24.01 1.67
N ALA A 14 -6.90 23.63 1.99
CA ALA A 14 -6.49 22.23 2.08
C ALA A 14 -7.27 21.49 3.17
N LEU A 15 -7.44 22.10 4.34
CA LEU A 15 -8.22 21.55 5.44
C LEU A 15 -9.67 21.28 5.00
N SER A 16 -10.35 22.26 4.44
CA SER A 16 -11.74 22.13 3.99
C SER A 16 -11.90 21.10 2.87
N TYR A 17 -10.88 20.94 2.01
CA TYR A 17 -10.87 19.90 0.97
C TYR A 17 -10.80 18.50 1.59
N ILE A 18 -9.84 18.28 2.50
CA ILE A 18 -9.64 17.00 3.17
C ILE A 18 -10.87 16.63 4.00
N GLU A 19 -11.42 17.55 4.77
CA GLU A 19 -12.63 17.32 5.56
C GLU A 19 -13.82 16.88 4.71
N ARG A 20 -14.06 17.54 3.58
CA ARG A 20 -15.12 17.11 2.64
C ARG A 20 -14.87 15.71 2.09
N CYS A 21 -13.63 15.39 1.68
CA CYS A 21 -13.30 14.05 1.19
C CYS A 21 -13.54 12.97 2.27
N ILE A 22 -13.20 13.26 3.52
CA ILE A 22 -13.42 12.34 4.66
C ILE A 22 -14.91 12.18 4.92
N ASP A 23 -15.68 13.26 4.96
CA ASP A 23 -17.12 13.22 5.22
C ASP A 23 -17.87 12.43 4.13
N ASP A 24 -17.55 12.64 2.86
CA ASP A 24 -18.16 11.94 1.74
C ASP A 24 -17.82 10.45 1.76
N ALA A 25 -16.54 10.12 1.90
CA ALA A 25 -16.07 8.73 1.90
C ALA A 25 -16.53 7.98 3.16
N SER A 26 -16.55 8.62 4.33
CA SER A 26 -17.01 7.97 5.57
C SER A 26 -18.45 7.52 5.49
N LYS A 27 -19.33 8.30 4.85
CA LYS A 27 -20.72 7.92 4.58
C LYS A 27 -20.83 6.74 3.61
N ALA A 28 -20.06 6.79 2.51
CA ALA A 28 -20.07 5.74 1.49
C ALA A 28 -19.48 4.42 2.02
N PHE A 29 -18.51 4.49 2.92
CA PHE A 29 -17.81 3.33 3.50
C PHE A 29 -18.47 2.80 4.78
N ASP A 30 -19.53 3.45 5.25
CA ASP A 30 -20.14 3.16 6.56
C ASP A 30 -19.04 3.10 7.66
N LEU A 31 -18.17 4.12 7.68
CA LEU A 31 -17.08 4.26 8.61
C LEU A 31 -17.53 5.09 9.82
N ASP A 32 -17.40 4.54 11.04
CA ASP A 32 -17.67 5.31 12.25
C ASP A 32 -16.55 6.34 12.47
N VAL A 33 -16.86 7.57 12.09
CA VAL A 33 -15.95 8.72 12.25
C VAL A 33 -15.55 9.02 13.70
N LYS A 34 -16.28 8.48 14.70
CA LYS A 34 -15.96 8.72 16.11
C LYS A 34 -14.74 7.93 16.57
N VAL A 35 -14.49 6.78 15.91
CA VAL A 35 -13.30 5.95 16.20
C VAL A 35 -12.10 6.34 15.37
N LEU A 36 -12.31 7.12 14.30
CA LEU A 36 -11.25 7.58 13.42
C LEU A 36 -10.51 8.78 14.00
N ARG A 37 -9.18 8.75 13.96
CA ARG A 37 -8.31 9.91 14.15
C ARG A 37 -7.74 10.34 12.82
N VAL A 38 -7.71 11.64 12.55
CA VAL A 38 -7.07 12.21 11.36
C VAL A 38 -6.00 13.20 11.82
N VAL A 39 -4.79 13.02 11.35
CA VAL A 39 -3.65 13.90 11.59
C VAL A 39 -3.30 14.55 10.27
N ILE A 40 -3.46 15.86 10.17
CA ILE A 40 -3.14 16.65 8.99
C ILE A 40 -1.83 17.37 9.25
N VAL A 41 -0.83 17.09 8.43
CA VAL A 41 0.53 17.59 8.61
C VAL A 41 0.90 18.51 7.45
N GLU A 42 1.57 19.60 7.72
CA GLU A 42 2.01 20.57 6.72
C GLU A 42 2.97 19.92 5.69
N SER A 43 3.97 19.19 6.18
CA SER A 43 5.02 18.59 5.33
C SER A 43 5.54 17.27 5.89
N ARG A 44 6.37 16.57 5.08
CA ARG A 44 7.02 15.30 5.48
C ARG A 44 8.01 15.49 6.62
N GLU A 45 8.70 16.62 6.66
CA GLU A 45 9.66 16.93 7.72
C GLU A 45 8.94 17.02 9.07
N ARG A 46 7.79 17.70 9.11
CA ARG A 46 6.94 17.76 10.31
C ARG A 46 6.40 16.41 10.73
N LEU A 47 6.08 15.55 9.75
CA LEU A 47 5.67 14.19 10.03
C LEU A 47 6.81 13.38 10.67
N SER A 48 8.03 13.49 10.14
CA SER A 48 9.21 12.82 10.69
C SER A 48 9.47 13.24 12.13
N GLU A 49 9.46 14.54 12.41
CA GLU A 49 9.60 15.09 13.78
C GLU A 49 8.56 14.54 14.77
N LEU A 50 7.30 14.41 14.32
CA LEU A 50 6.23 13.83 15.12
C LEU A 50 6.48 12.37 15.46
N LEU A 51 6.88 11.58 14.46
CA LEU A 51 7.11 10.14 14.60
C LEU A 51 8.31 9.85 15.49
N ASP A 52 9.40 10.60 15.34
CA ASP A 52 10.57 10.50 16.20
C ASP A 52 10.23 10.80 17.66
N THR A 53 9.36 11.80 17.88
CA THR A 53 8.92 12.21 19.22
C THR A 53 7.90 11.25 19.83
N ALA A 54 6.91 10.80 19.04
CA ALA A 54 5.79 10.00 19.54
C ALA A 54 6.10 8.52 19.66
N LEU A 55 7.04 8.00 18.85
CA LEU A 55 7.33 6.57 18.73
C LEU A 55 8.70 6.19 19.32
N GLY A 56 9.40 7.15 19.93
CA GLY A 56 10.65 6.88 20.66
C GLY A 56 11.74 6.24 19.80
N GLY A 57 11.81 6.57 18.50
CA GLY A 57 12.81 6.02 17.59
C GLY A 57 12.56 4.55 17.19
N ALA A 58 11.41 3.98 17.53
CA ALA A 58 10.98 2.70 16.97
C ALA A 58 10.68 2.94 15.49
N GLY A 59 11.68 2.72 14.63
CA GLY A 59 11.65 3.03 13.20
C GLY A 59 10.53 2.31 12.48
N LEU A 60 9.32 2.83 12.62
CA LEU A 60 8.25 2.57 11.69
C LEU A 60 8.67 3.24 10.39
N ALA A 61 9.19 2.44 9.47
CA ALA A 61 9.35 2.85 8.09
C ALA A 61 7.97 3.18 7.54
N LEU A 62 7.48 4.39 7.85
CA LEU A 62 6.33 4.94 7.14
C LEU A 62 6.74 5.00 5.68
N GLN A 63 5.92 4.44 4.82
CA GLN A 63 6.19 4.53 3.40
C GLN A 63 6.31 5.99 3.00
N PRO A 64 7.46 6.45 2.50
CA PRO A 64 7.72 7.88 2.30
C PRO A 64 6.95 8.49 1.14
N LEU A 65 6.10 7.74 0.42
CA LEU A 65 5.62 8.13 -0.91
C LEU A 65 4.13 8.45 -1.02
N SER A 66 3.32 8.20 0.02
CA SER A 66 1.88 8.50 -0.02
C SER A 66 1.54 9.80 0.69
N SER A 67 0.69 10.63 0.06
CA SER A 67 0.16 11.85 0.70
C SER A 67 -0.81 11.54 1.83
N ALA A 68 -1.45 10.38 1.77
CA ALA A 68 -2.30 9.88 2.84
C ALA A 68 -1.86 8.47 3.24
N SER A 69 -1.64 8.26 4.53
CA SER A 69 -1.21 6.99 5.11
C SER A 69 -2.16 6.59 6.23
N HIS A 70 -2.19 5.29 6.54
CA HIS A 70 -3.03 4.75 7.61
C HIS A 70 -2.18 3.93 8.59
N LEU A 71 -2.55 3.97 9.85
CA LEU A 71 -1.94 3.16 10.92
C LEU A 71 -2.94 2.96 12.06
N CYS A 72 -2.61 2.05 12.97
CA CYS A 72 -3.35 1.88 14.21
C CYS A 72 -2.50 2.40 15.37
N VAL A 73 -2.99 3.41 16.08
CA VAL A 73 -2.29 4.00 17.22
C VAL A 73 -3.13 3.79 18.47
N ALA A 74 -2.60 3.04 19.43
CA ALA A 74 -3.28 2.69 20.67
C ALA A 74 -4.71 2.12 20.42
N GLY A 75 -4.82 1.14 19.52
CA GLY A 75 -6.07 0.47 19.15
C GLY A 75 -7.03 1.33 18.31
N ARG A 76 -6.58 2.48 17.81
CA ARG A 76 -7.43 3.42 17.08
C ARG A 76 -6.94 3.65 15.66
N PRO A 77 -7.79 3.45 14.63
CA PRO A 77 -7.46 3.77 13.24
C PRO A 77 -7.08 5.24 13.12
N THR A 78 -5.90 5.48 12.57
CA THR A 78 -5.36 6.84 12.40
C THR A 78 -4.96 7.04 10.96
N ILE A 79 -5.44 8.12 10.34
CA ILE A 79 -5.04 8.55 9.00
C ILE A 79 -4.13 9.76 9.14
N ILE A 80 -3.03 9.75 8.43
CA ILE A 80 -2.11 10.88 8.34
C ILE A 80 -2.18 11.42 6.92
N VAL A 81 -2.37 12.73 6.78
CA VAL A 81 -2.41 13.42 5.48
C VAL A 81 -1.35 14.51 5.46
N VAL A 82 -0.49 14.48 4.43
CA VAL A 82 0.56 15.47 4.21
C VAL A 82 0.08 16.49 3.17
N THR A 83 -0.13 17.74 3.59
CA THR A 83 -0.79 18.74 2.73
C THR A 83 0.11 19.35 1.68
N SER A 84 1.44 19.37 1.84
CA SER A 84 2.37 19.79 0.77
C SER A 84 2.20 18.95 -0.50
N GLU A 85 1.86 17.69 -0.38
CA GLU A 85 1.66 16.77 -1.50
C GLU A 85 0.46 17.12 -2.40
N LEU A 86 -0.53 17.88 -1.88
CA LEU A 86 -1.63 18.41 -2.69
C LEU A 86 -1.14 19.31 -3.83
N TYR A 87 -0.05 20.02 -3.59
CA TYR A 87 0.54 20.92 -4.58
C TYR A 87 1.44 20.16 -5.57
N ASP A 88 2.09 19.10 -5.12
CA ASP A 88 3.05 18.34 -5.93
C ASP A 88 2.36 17.30 -6.81
N LYS A 89 1.39 16.54 -6.27
CA LYS A 89 0.72 15.44 -6.97
C LYS A 89 -0.65 15.81 -7.56
N GLY A 90 -1.24 16.90 -7.10
CA GLY A 90 -2.58 17.35 -7.48
C GLY A 90 -3.71 16.67 -6.70
N GLU A 91 -4.83 17.37 -6.61
CA GLU A 91 -6.00 17.00 -5.79
C GLU A 91 -6.56 15.60 -6.11
N ALA A 92 -6.55 15.19 -7.37
CA ALA A 92 -7.14 13.91 -7.80
C ALA A 92 -6.36 12.70 -7.24
N VAL A 93 -5.02 12.78 -7.23
CA VAL A 93 -4.15 11.73 -6.68
C VAL A 93 -4.28 11.68 -5.16
N VAL A 94 -4.21 12.83 -4.49
CA VAL A 94 -4.35 12.90 -3.03
C VAL A 94 -5.73 12.41 -2.57
N ARG A 95 -6.80 12.73 -3.33
CA ARG A 95 -8.13 12.17 -3.08
C ARG A 95 -8.13 10.63 -3.17
N GLY A 96 -7.52 10.07 -4.20
CA GLY A 96 -7.39 8.62 -4.35
C GLY A 96 -6.64 7.98 -3.19
N GLU A 97 -5.48 8.53 -2.82
CA GLU A 97 -4.71 8.04 -1.67
C GLU A 97 -5.50 8.15 -0.34
N LEU A 98 -6.27 9.22 -0.16
CA LEU A 98 -7.12 9.39 1.02
C LEU A 98 -8.27 8.36 1.05
N LEU A 99 -8.90 8.06 -0.08
CA LEU A 99 -9.92 7.01 -0.19
C LEU A 99 -9.35 5.64 0.19
N ILE A 100 -8.14 5.29 -0.28
CA ILE A 100 -7.44 4.06 0.11
C ILE A 100 -7.13 4.04 1.60
N ALA A 101 -6.64 5.14 2.17
CA ALA A 101 -6.36 5.22 3.61
C ALA A 101 -7.62 5.04 4.46
N LEU A 102 -8.75 5.62 4.05
CA LEU A 102 -10.06 5.44 4.69
C LEU A 102 -10.58 4.00 4.56
N ALA A 103 -10.38 3.36 3.40
CA ALA A 103 -10.71 1.95 3.20
C ALA A 103 -9.89 1.04 4.12
N HIS A 104 -8.60 1.30 4.26
CA HIS A 104 -7.76 0.60 5.23
C HIS A 104 -8.24 0.81 6.68
N ALA A 105 -8.62 2.04 7.06
CA ALA A 105 -9.18 2.30 8.38
C ALA A 105 -10.45 1.49 8.65
N LYS A 106 -11.28 1.25 7.62
CA LYS A 106 -12.49 0.43 7.70
C LYS A 106 -12.19 -1.07 7.77
N LEU A 107 -11.31 -1.57 6.91
CA LEU A 107 -11.05 -3.00 6.73
C LEU A 107 -9.96 -3.53 7.66
N HIS A 108 -8.95 -2.70 7.93
CA HIS A 108 -7.72 -3.09 8.60
C HIS A 108 -7.38 -2.15 9.78
N GLY A 109 -8.40 -1.55 10.41
CA GLY A 109 -8.22 -0.53 11.44
C GLY A 109 -7.84 -1.06 12.83
N SER A 110 -7.65 -2.37 13.02
CA SER A 110 -7.25 -2.97 14.30
C SER A 110 -5.77 -3.35 14.32
N GLU A 111 -5.21 -3.49 15.53
CA GLU A 111 -3.76 -3.71 15.75
C GLU A 111 -3.24 -4.99 15.08
N GLU A 112 -4.04 -6.03 14.96
CA GLU A 112 -3.67 -7.31 14.35
C GLU A 112 -3.19 -7.19 12.91
N TYR A 113 -3.71 -6.21 12.15
CA TYR A 113 -3.28 -5.93 10.77
C TYR A 113 -1.94 -5.23 10.66
N TYR A 114 -1.38 -4.75 11.77
CA TYR A 114 -0.07 -4.08 11.84
C TYR A 114 0.97 -4.93 12.56
N ALA A 115 0.54 -5.83 13.44
CA ALA A 115 1.39 -6.79 14.14
C ALA A 115 1.17 -8.20 13.57
N ILE A 116 1.34 -8.37 12.24
CA ILE A 116 1.11 -9.63 11.54
C ILE A 116 2.05 -10.70 12.09
N GLN A 117 1.50 -11.83 12.50
CA GLN A 117 2.29 -13.00 12.88
C GLN A 117 3.03 -13.55 11.66
N VAL A 118 4.29 -13.97 11.86
CA VAL A 118 5.08 -14.55 10.77
C VAL A 118 4.45 -15.88 10.34
N PRO A 119 4.00 -16.02 9.09
CA PRO A 119 3.42 -17.28 8.60
C PRO A 119 4.41 -18.44 8.62
N PRO A 120 3.95 -19.70 8.71
CA PRO A 120 4.80 -20.90 8.80
C PRO A 120 5.85 -21.00 7.69
N VAL A 121 5.51 -20.58 6.45
CA VAL A 121 6.44 -20.58 5.31
C VAL A 121 7.66 -19.68 5.58
N LEU A 122 7.45 -18.51 6.18
CA LEU A 122 8.51 -17.57 6.53
C LEU A 122 9.21 -17.93 7.86
N GLN A 123 8.49 -18.57 8.80
CA GLN A 123 9.07 -19.02 10.06
C GLN A 123 10.21 -20.03 9.84
N ARG A 124 10.06 -20.95 8.88
CA ARG A 124 11.10 -21.90 8.48
C ARG A 124 12.38 -21.23 8.02
N LEU A 125 12.29 -20.09 7.34
CA LEU A 125 13.47 -19.32 6.89
C LEU A 125 14.22 -18.73 8.08
N ILE A 126 13.52 -18.25 9.11
CA ILE A 126 14.14 -17.79 10.35
C ILE A 126 14.86 -18.94 11.07
N GLU A 127 14.26 -20.12 11.12
CA GLU A 127 14.83 -21.32 11.76
C GLU A 127 16.12 -21.80 11.10
N ILE A 128 16.27 -21.63 9.79
CA ILE A 128 17.51 -21.95 9.06
C ILE A 128 18.52 -20.79 9.05
N GLY A 129 18.26 -19.69 9.77
CA GLY A 129 19.24 -18.63 10.03
C GLY A 129 19.06 -17.36 9.19
N VAL A 130 17.99 -17.23 8.41
CA VAL A 130 17.70 -15.97 7.70
C VAL A 130 17.43 -14.86 8.72
N PRO A 131 18.06 -13.68 8.60
CA PRO A 131 17.83 -12.57 9.52
C PRO A 131 16.35 -12.14 9.56
N ARG A 132 15.79 -12.09 10.76
CA ARG A 132 14.35 -11.79 10.95
C ARG A 132 13.90 -10.51 10.27
N HIS A 133 14.73 -9.46 10.24
CA HIS A 133 14.38 -8.18 9.62
C HIS A 133 14.16 -8.30 8.11
N LEU A 134 14.91 -9.17 7.41
CA LEU A 134 14.71 -9.44 5.99
C LEU A 134 13.40 -10.20 5.75
N VAL A 135 13.12 -11.21 6.57
CA VAL A 135 11.84 -11.95 6.53
C VAL A 135 10.66 -11.01 6.76
N MET A 136 10.79 -10.08 7.72
CA MET A 136 9.74 -9.08 7.97
C MET A 136 9.57 -8.09 6.81
N ALA A 137 10.65 -7.74 6.10
CA ALA A 137 10.56 -6.89 4.91
C ALA A 137 9.77 -7.57 3.78
N VAL A 138 10.03 -8.86 3.52
CA VAL A 138 9.27 -9.66 2.54
C VAL A 138 7.81 -9.77 2.96
N LEU A 139 7.53 -10.14 4.22
CA LEU A 139 6.16 -10.21 4.76
C LEU A 139 5.44 -8.87 4.57
N TYR A 140 6.11 -7.77 4.84
CA TYR A 140 5.55 -6.44 4.67
C TYR A 140 5.16 -6.14 3.21
N LEU A 141 6.01 -6.50 2.22
CA LEU A 141 5.70 -6.28 0.80
C LEU A 141 4.46 -7.06 0.38
N VAL A 142 4.40 -8.37 0.69
CA VAL A 142 3.26 -9.21 0.32
C VAL A 142 1.99 -8.80 1.06
N ALA A 143 2.06 -8.59 2.37
CA ALA A 143 0.91 -8.15 3.15
C ALA A 143 0.37 -6.78 2.72
N SER A 144 1.25 -5.86 2.33
CA SER A 144 0.84 -4.55 1.79
C SER A 144 0.14 -4.68 0.44
N GLY A 145 0.61 -5.59 -0.43
CA GLY A 145 -0.06 -5.90 -1.70
C GLY A 145 -1.47 -6.45 -1.47
N VAL A 146 -1.60 -7.44 -0.60
CA VAL A 146 -2.91 -8.06 -0.27
C VAL A 146 -3.88 -7.04 0.33
N LYS A 147 -3.45 -6.30 1.35
CA LYS A 147 -4.30 -5.29 1.99
C LYS A 147 -4.68 -4.16 1.04
N GLY A 148 -3.75 -3.73 0.18
CA GLY A 148 -4.02 -2.71 -0.81
C GLY A 148 -5.01 -3.18 -1.89
N TYR A 149 -4.90 -4.45 -2.34
CA TYR A 149 -5.90 -5.08 -3.20
C TYR A 149 -7.31 -5.01 -2.58
N GLU A 150 -7.44 -5.43 -1.31
CA GLU A 150 -8.72 -5.41 -0.61
C GLU A 150 -9.28 -3.99 -0.46
N ALA A 151 -8.42 -3.03 -0.09
CA ALA A 151 -8.82 -1.63 0.02
C ALA A 151 -9.26 -1.04 -1.32
N THR A 152 -8.52 -1.29 -2.40
CA THR A 152 -8.87 -0.80 -3.75
C THR A 152 -10.18 -1.42 -4.24
N LYS A 153 -10.35 -2.74 -4.09
CA LYS A 153 -11.59 -3.44 -4.43
C LYS A 153 -12.78 -2.82 -3.69
N PHE A 154 -12.64 -2.62 -2.38
CA PHE A 154 -13.66 -2.01 -1.55
C PHE A 154 -14.04 -0.58 -2.00
N VAL A 155 -13.06 0.24 -2.38
CA VAL A 155 -13.29 1.62 -2.87
C VAL A 155 -14.06 1.60 -4.20
N ILE A 156 -13.68 0.71 -5.14
CA ILE A 156 -14.36 0.55 -6.44
C ILE A 156 -15.81 0.11 -6.26
N GLU A 157 -16.07 -0.88 -5.40
CA GLU A 157 -17.41 -1.38 -5.11
C GLU A 157 -18.34 -0.30 -4.53
N ARG A 158 -17.78 0.80 -4.03
CA ARG A 158 -18.53 1.97 -3.55
C ARG A 158 -18.64 3.11 -4.56
N GLY A 159 -18.28 2.84 -5.81
CA GLY A 159 -18.51 3.76 -6.92
C GLY A 159 -17.38 4.75 -7.21
N TYR A 160 -16.19 4.58 -6.62
CA TYR A 160 -15.04 5.48 -6.82
C TYR A 160 -14.04 4.97 -7.87
N LEU A 161 -14.52 4.22 -8.89
CA LEU A 161 -13.64 3.68 -9.93
C LEU A 161 -12.80 4.78 -10.61
N SER A 162 -13.43 5.91 -10.99
CA SER A 162 -12.69 6.98 -11.69
C SER A 162 -11.62 7.67 -10.84
N ASP A 163 -11.78 7.70 -9.52
CA ASP A 163 -10.75 8.20 -8.61
C ASP A 163 -9.57 7.23 -8.57
N MET A 164 -9.85 5.92 -8.57
CA MET A 164 -8.82 4.87 -8.59
C MET A 164 -8.08 4.80 -9.93
N GLU A 165 -8.77 5.00 -11.05
CA GLU A 165 -8.12 5.10 -12.37
C GLU A 165 -7.07 6.22 -12.40
N ARG A 166 -7.41 7.41 -11.89
CA ARG A 166 -6.47 8.54 -11.82
C ARG A 166 -5.29 8.26 -10.89
N LEU A 167 -5.57 7.66 -9.73
CA LEU A 167 -4.56 7.27 -8.76
C LEU A 167 -3.55 6.30 -9.36
N TYR A 168 -4.03 5.19 -9.95
CA TYR A 168 -3.14 4.16 -10.46
C TYR A 168 -2.48 4.52 -11.78
N LYS A 169 -3.08 5.36 -12.62
CA LYS A 169 -2.34 5.98 -13.75
C LYS A 169 -1.17 6.84 -13.27
N PHE A 170 -1.23 7.43 -12.11
CA PHE A 170 -0.11 8.16 -11.54
C PHE A 170 0.95 7.19 -10.96
N HIS A 171 0.53 6.20 -10.17
CA HIS A 171 1.45 5.30 -9.47
C HIS A 171 2.10 4.21 -10.34
N LEU A 172 1.49 3.85 -11.46
CA LEU A 172 2.03 2.83 -12.37
C LEU A 172 2.96 3.42 -13.46
N ARG A 173 3.15 4.74 -13.50
CA ARG A 173 4.15 5.34 -14.39
C ARG A 173 5.54 4.96 -13.93
N ILE A 174 6.24 4.22 -14.79
CA ILE A 174 7.62 3.80 -14.53
C ILE A 174 8.51 5.05 -14.57
N THR A 175 9.20 5.32 -13.48
CA THR A 175 10.16 6.42 -13.40
C THR A 175 11.51 5.98 -14.00
N PRO A 176 12.36 6.93 -14.44
CA PRO A 176 13.72 6.62 -14.89
C PRO A 176 14.53 5.87 -13.83
N GLU A 177 14.33 6.19 -12.56
CA GLU A 177 15.00 5.56 -11.41
C GLU A 177 14.55 4.11 -11.22
N GLU A 178 13.26 3.81 -11.42
CA GLU A 178 12.75 2.43 -11.38
C GLU A 178 13.32 1.60 -12.54
N GLY A 179 13.32 2.16 -13.77
CA GLY A 179 13.95 1.51 -14.91
C GLY A 179 15.44 1.24 -14.69
N ALA A 180 16.18 2.22 -14.16
CA ALA A 180 17.58 2.06 -13.84
C ALA A 180 17.82 0.99 -12.75
N SER A 181 16.92 0.89 -11.76
CA SER A 181 17.03 -0.12 -10.70
C SER A 181 16.96 -1.54 -11.23
N TRP A 182 16.09 -1.82 -12.20
CA TRP A 182 16.02 -3.13 -12.87
C TRP A 182 17.29 -3.45 -13.65
N ILE A 183 17.83 -2.47 -14.40
CA ILE A 183 19.09 -2.64 -15.15
C ILE A 183 20.25 -2.95 -14.18
N MET A 184 20.36 -2.21 -13.09
CA MET A 184 21.40 -2.41 -12.07
C MET A 184 21.28 -3.77 -11.37
N ALA A 185 20.07 -4.31 -11.27
CA ALA A 185 19.80 -5.59 -10.65
C ALA A 185 20.08 -6.80 -11.54
N GLU A 186 20.34 -6.64 -12.84
CA GLU A 186 20.51 -7.76 -13.80
C GLU A 186 21.52 -8.83 -13.36
N SER A 187 22.56 -8.43 -12.61
CA SER A 187 23.61 -9.34 -12.11
C SER A 187 23.37 -9.85 -10.69
N ASP A 188 22.30 -9.41 -10.02
CA ASP A 188 22.01 -9.79 -8.62
C ASP A 188 20.59 -10.36 -8.48
N PRO A 189 20.45 -11.70 -8.49
CA PRO A 189 19.15 -12.36 -8.38
C PRO A 189 18.35 -11.97 -7.12
N ARG A 190 19.03 -11.67 -6.00
CA ARG A 190 18.35 -11.26 -4.76
C ARG A 190 17.70 -9.89 -4.91
N VAL A 191 18.41 -8.96 -5.53
CA VAL A 191 17.86 -7.61 -5.80
C VAL A 191 16.72 -7.72 -6.79
N GLN A 192 16.85 -8.54 -7.86
CA GLN A 192 15.75 -8.79 -8.81
C GLN A 192 14.51 -9.36 -8.10
N ALA A 193 14.68 -10.34 -7.22
CA ALA A 193 13.58 -10.93 -6.45
C ALA A 193 12.90 -9.91 -5.53
N LEU A 194 13.66 -9.04 -4.87
CA LEU A 194 13.10 -7.96 -4.06
C LEU A 194 12.33 -6.92 -4.90
N LEU A 195 12.85 -6.57 -6.09
CA LEU A 195 12.14 -5.70 -7.03
C LEU A 195 10.85 -6.37 -7.54
N ALA A 196 10.87 -7.68 -7.81
CA ALA A 196 9.68 -8.43 -8.22
C ALA A 196 8.61 -8.45 -7.11
N LEU A 197 8.99 -8.62 -5.83
CA LEU A 197 8.07 -8.51 -4.71
C LEU A 197 7.50 -7.08 -4.54
N ASN A 198 8.31 -6.05 -4.78
CA ASN A 198 7.81 -4.67 -4.77
C ASN A 198 6.87 -4.40 -5.96
N ALA A 199 7.16 -4.93 -7.15
CA ALA A 199 6.28 -4.85 -8.31
C ALA A 199 4.96 -5.61 -8.03
N PHE A 200 5.02 -6.83 -7.45
CA PHE A 200 3.83 -7.55 -6.99
C PHE A 200 2.95 -6.68 -6.10
N LYS A 201 3.52 -6.01 -5.10
CA LYS A 201 2.78 -5.09 -4.21
C LYS A 201 2.07 -3.99 -5.00
N ALA A 202 2.75 -3.30 -5.93
CA ALA A 202 2.19 -2.22 -6.72
C ALA A 202 1.07 -2.71 -7.64
N LEU A 203 1.31 -3.83 -8.34
CA LEU A 203 0.35 -4.45 -9.25
C LEU A 203 -0.86 -5.05 -8.51
N ALA A 204 -0.65 -5.66 -7.34
CA ALA A 204 -1.74 -6.16 -6.49
C ALA A 204 -2.71 -5.04 -6.09
N ASN A 205 -2.17 -3.89 -5.70
CA ASN A 205 -2.99 -2.72 -5.34
C ASN A 205 -3.82 -2.23 -6.54
N ALA A 206 -3.25 -2.24 -7.75
CA ALA A 206 -3.89 -1.77 -8.97
C ALA A 206 -4.83 -2.80 -9.63
N LEU A 207 -4.67 -4.09 -9.32
CA LEU A 207 -5.38 -5.20 -9.97
C LEU A 207 -6.92 -5.04 -10.01
N PRO A 208 -7.60 -4.58 -8.94
CA PRO A 208 -9.05 -4.38 -8.99
C PRO A 208 -9.46 -3.33 -10.04
N VAL A 209 -8.66 -2.27 -10.21
CA VAL A 209 -8.91 -1.24 -11.23
C VAL A 209 -8.63 -1.80 -12.63
N TYR A 210 -7.49 -2.46 -12.81
CA TYR A 210 -7.12 -3.14 -14.07
C TYR A 210 -8.22 -4.10 -14.54
N SER A 211 -8.79 -4.88 -13.61
CA SER A 211 -9.82 -5.87 -13.93
C SER A 211 -11.19 -5.25 -14.26
N THR A 212 -11.49 -4.08 -13.72
CA THR A 212 -12.82 -3.45 -13.83
C THR A 212 -12.86 -2.32 -14.87
N SER A 213 -11.75 -1.60 -15.04
CA SER A 213 -11.66 -0.43 -15.92
C SER A 213 -11.61 -0.83 -17.40
N THR A 214 -12.14 0.07 -18.24
CA THR A 214 -11.98 0.03 -19.71
C THR A 214 -10.93 1.05 -20.20
N ASP A 215 -10.27 1.77 -19.28
CA ASP A 215 -9.25 2.77 -19.62
C ASP A 215 -8.01 2.08 -20.18
N ARG A 216 -7.69 2.38 -21.44
CA ARG A 216 -6.59 1.73 -22.18
C ARG A 216 -5.22 2.13 -21.63
N GLU A 217 -5.02 3.41 -21.28
CA GLU A 217 -3.76 3.89 -20.71
C GLU A 217 -3.41 3.14 -19.41
N LEU A 218 -4.42 2.96 -18.54
CA LEU A 218 -4.23 2.22 -17.29
C LEU A 218 -3.80 0.77 -17.54
N LYS A 219 -4.42 0.11 -18.51
CA LYS A 219 -4.09 -1.27 -18.86
C LYS A 219 -2.67 -1.39 -19.42
N GLU A 220 -2.30 -0.50 -20.32
CA GLU A 220 -0.94 -0.43 -20.87
C GLU A 220 0.10 -0.22 -19.76
N LEU A 221 -0.12 0.73 -18.85
CA LEU A 221 0.77 0.96 -17.70
C LEU A 221 0.89 -0.27 -16.77
N PHE A 222 -0.21 -0.99 -16.54
CA PHE A 222 -0.18 -2.20 -15.73
C PHE A 222 0.66 -3.30 -16.40
N GLU A 223 0.46 -3.51 -17.70
CA GLU A 223 1.18 -4.50 -18.48
C GLU A 223 2.67 -4.14 -18.63
N GLU A 224 3.00 -2.86 -18.83
CA GLU A 224 4.39 -2.38 -18.83
C GLU A 224 5.12 -2.70 -17.53
N ASN A 225 4.47 -2.48 -16.36
CA ASN A 225 5.06 -2.85 -15.07
C ASN A 225 5.27 -4.36 -14.92
N LEU A 226 4.35 -5.15 -15.47
CA LEU A 226 4.46 -6.61 -15.46
C LEU A 226 5.60 -7.09 -16.38
N ASP A 227 5.76 -6.43 -17.53
CA ASP A 227 6.84 -6.74 -18.51
C ASP A 227 8.24 -6.36 -18.01
N MET A 228 8.35 -5.44 -17.03
CA MET A 228 9.63 -5.13 -16.37
C MET A 228 10.17 -6.30 -15.54
N ILE A 229 9.32 -7.22 -15.09
CA ILE A 229 9.73 -8.35 -14.26
C ILE A 229 10.36 -9.43 -15.17
N PRO A 230 11.57 -9.94 -14.86
CA PRO A 230 12.18 -11.04 -15.57
C PRO A 230 11.23 -12.25 -15.69
N LEU A 231 11.22 -12.92 -16.85
CA LEU A 231 10.21 -13.92 -17.20
C LEU A 231 10.12 -15.08 -16.18
N ASP A 232 11.24 -15.51 -15.63
CA ASP A 232 11.33 -16.57 -14.62
C ASP A 232 10.64 -16.18 -13.29
N LEU A 233 10.71 -14.91 -12.87
CA LEU A 233 10.03 -14.38 -11.70
C LEU A 233 8.59 -13.96 -12.00
N ARG A 234 8.34 -13.50 -13.22
CA ARG A 234 7.05 -13.00 -13.67
C ARG A 234 5.93 -14.03 -13.58
N LEU A 235 6.20 -15.28 -13.91
CA LEU A 235 5.19 -16.36 -13.89
C LEU A 235 4.61 -16.56 -12.47
N ASP A 236 5.43 -16.46 -11.43
CA ASP A 236 4.97 -16.59 -10.06
C ASP A 236 4.20 -15.34 -9.61
N VAL A 237 4.63 -14.15 -10.03
CA VAL A 237 3.91 -12.90 -9.80
C VAL A 237 2.54 -12.92 -10.48
N GLU A 238 2.45 -13.34 -11.75
CA GLU A 238 1.18 -13.48 -12.48
C GLU A 238 0.24 -14.47 -11.80
N ARG A 239 0.76 -15.63 -11.38
CA ARG A 239 -0.02 -16.62 -10.63
C ARG A 239 -0.56 -16.05 -9.32
N ALA A 240 0.28 -15.34 -8.57
CA ALA A 240 -0.14 -14.70 -7.32
C ALA A 240 -1.22 -13.63 -7.56
N LEU A 241 -1.07 -12.80 -8.61
CA LEU A 241 -1.99 -11.73 -8.95
C LEU A 241 -3.33 -12.25 -9.48
N PHE A 242 -3.30 -13.15 -10.47
CA PHE A 242 -4.50 -13.50 -11.22
C PHE A 242 -5.21 -14.76 -10.72
N ASP A 243 -4.48 -15.70 -10.11
CA ASP A 243 -5.05 -16.98 -9.68
C ASP A 243 -5.25 -17.08 -8.17
N VAL A 244 -4.44 -16.39 -7.36
CA VAL A 244 -4.49 -16.51 -5.89
C VAL A 244 -5.23 -15.35 -5.26
N LEU A 245 -4.80 -14.13 -5.55
CA LEU A 245 -5.31 -12.92 -4.91
C LEU A 245 -6.83 -12.70 -5.05
N PRO A 246 -7.48 -12.97 -6.22
CA PRO A 246 -8.93 -12.79 -6.39
C PRO A 246 -9.80 -13.89 -5.80
N ARG A 247 -9.24 -15.01 -5.31
CA ARG A 247 -10.04 -16.14 -4.80
C ARG A 247 -10.88 -15.73 -3.59
N GLU A 248 -12.15 -16.15 -3.60
CA GLU A 248 -13.11 -15.98 -2.51
C GLU A 248 -13.56 -17.36 -1.97
N PRO A 249 -13.98 -17.50 -0.69
CA PRO A 249 -13.79 -16.53 0.40
C PRO A 249 -12.49 -16.82 1.17
N GLN A 250 -11.67 -15.79 1.34
CA GLN A 250 -10.47 -15.87 2.18
C GLN A 250 -10.39 -14.65 3.08
N GLY A 251 -10.01 -14.85 4.34
CA GLY A 251 -9.62 -13.76 5.22
C GLY A 251 -8.31 -13.09 4.73
N THR A 252 -8.03 -11.88 5.18
CA THR A 252 -6.81 -11.15 4.81
C THR A 252 -5.55 -11.97 5.10
N PHE A 253 -5.47 -12.61 6.26
CA PHE A 253 -4.29 -13.39 6.67
C PHE A 253 -4.12 -14.67 5.84
N ASP A 254 -5.20 -15.40 5.55
CA ASP A 254 -5.17 -16.57 4.68
C ASP A 254 -4.72 -16.20 3.25
N ARG A 255 -5.16 -15.05 2.77
CA ARG A 255 -4.74 -14.52 1.45
C ARG A 255 -3.28 -14.13 1.43
N ILE A 256 -2.75 -13.53 2.53
CA ILE A 256 -1.32 -13.24 2.67
C ILE A 256 -0.51 -14.54 2.62
N GLU A 257 -0.91 -15.57 3.36
CA GLU A 257 -0.24 -16.87 3.38
C GLU A 257 -0.26 -17.53 2.00
N ALA A 258 -1.42 -17.58 1.35
CA ALA A 258 -1.54 -18.15 0.00
C ALA A 258 -0.70 -17.39 -1.05
N CYS A 259 -0.60 -16.06 -0.97
CA CYS A 259 0.28 -15.28 -1.83
C CYS A 259 1.77 -15.57 -1.55
N LEU A 260 2.17 -15.70 -0.28
CA LEU A 260 3.53 -16.07 0.10
C LEU A 260 3.90 -17.47 -0.41
N GLU A 261 2.98 -18.43 -0.34
CA GLU A 261 3.18 -19.76 -0.90
C GLU A 261 3.33 -19.73 -2.43
N SER A 262 2.49 -18.95 -3.12
CA SER A 262 2.59 -18.79 -4.59
C SER A 262 3.87 -18.08 -5.03
N LEU A 263 4.42 -17.19 -4.20
CA LEU A 263 5.66 -16.44 -4.43
C LEU A 263 6.88 -17.11 -3.77
N SER A 264 6.76 -18.39 -3.33
CA SER A 264 7.80 -19.05 -2.53
C SER A 264 9.18 -19.07 -3.17
N ASP A 265 9.27 -19.27 -4.47
CA ASP A 265 10.55 -19.32 -5.19
C ASP A 265 11.20 -17.92 -5.21
N ILE A 266 10.44 -16.87 -5.47
CA ILE A 266 10.91 -15.47 -5.39
C ILE A 266 11.36 -15.13 -3.97
N VAL A 267 10.55 -15.50 -2.97
CA VAL A 267 10.88 -15.28 -1.55
C VAL A 267 12.18 -15.99 -1.16
N HIS A 268 12.38 -17.20 -1.66
CA HIS A 268 13.60 -17.98 -1.41
C HIS A 268 14.83 -17.30 -2.00
N VAL A 269 14.76 -16.89 -3.27
CA VAL A 269 15.85 -16.16 -3.93
C VAL A 269 16.14 -14.83 -3.26
N ALA A 270 15.12 -14.09 -2.81
CA ALA A 270 15.29 -12.80 -2.13
C ALA A 270 16.00 -12.92 -0.77
N LEU A 271 15.87 -14.07 -0.09
CA LEU A 271 16.31 -14.24 1.30
C LEU A 271 17.53 -15.15 1.47
N LEU A 272 17.86 -15.98 0.51
CA LEU A 272 18.99 -16.91 0.52
C LEU A 272 20.03 -16.60 -0.54
#